data_536b3542ef3bb232a3d63996fdc8be2b
#
_entry.id   536b3542ef3bb232a3d63996fdc8be2b
#
_cell.length_a   1.000
_cell.length_b   1.000
_cell.length_c   1.000
_cell.angle_alpha   90.00
_cell.angle_beta   90.00
_cell.angle_gamma   90.00
#
_symmetry.space_group_name_H-M   'P 1'
#
loop_
_entity.id
_entity.type
_entity.pdbx_description
1 polymer ?
#
loop_
_entity_poly.entity_id
_entity_poly.type
_entity_poly.pdbx_seq_one_letter_code
_entity_poly.pdbx_strand_id
1 'polypeptide(L)'
;WNLDNNKKMKIYHNPMCSKSRQALAIVEKNTSEFEIVEYLKNPLTVKEIKVLLPQLNIKASELVRTQEAIWKENYKGKILTDNEIINIMAKNPKLIERPIVEHNNKAVIGRPPENVLSLFT
;
A
#
# COMPACT_ATOMS: atom_id res chain seq x y z
N TRP A 1 25.10 -12.04 -3.03
CA TRP A 1 25.19 -11.29 -1.88
C TRP A 1 24.57 -10.01 -2.07
N ASN A 2 24.80 -9.10 -2.37
CA ASN A 2 24.11 -7.83 -2.42
C ASN A 2 22.64 -7.87 -2.79
N LEU A 3 22.19 -9.00 -3.25
CA LEU A 3 20.79 -9.19 -3.58
C LEU A 3 19.87 -8.97 -2.39
N ASP A 4 20.37 -9.30 -1.20
CA ASP A 4 19.57 -9.17 0.00
C ASP A 4 19.26 -7.72 0.34
N ASN A 5 20.11 -6.80 -0.11
CA ASN A 5 19.89 -5.39 0.15
C ASN A 5 18.67 -4.85 -0.56
N ASN A 6 18.23 -5.52 -1.63
CA ASN A 6 17.07 -5.10 -2.37
C ASN A 6 15.77 -5.61 -1.75
N LYS A 7 15.89 -6.37 -0.68
CA LYS A 7 14.74 -7.01 -0.04
C LYS A 7 14.39 -6.36 1.28
N LYS A 8 14.84 -5.14 1.46
CA LYS A 8 14.47 -4.36 2.64
C LYS A 8 12.96 -4.21 2.68
N MET A 9 12.40 -4.36 3.88
CA MET A 9 10.97 -4.14 4.08
C MET A 9 10.63 -2.69 3.77
N LYS A 10 9.49 -2.47 3.11
CA LYS A 10 8.98 -1.13 2.85
C LYS A 10 7.60 -0.98 3.47
N ILE A 11 7.38 0.16 4.12
CA ILE A 11 6.05 0.51 4.59
C ILE A 11 5.58 1.77 3.87
N TYR A 12 4.47 1.65 3.16
CA TYR A 12 3.82 2.78 2.49
C TYR A 12 2.92 3.42 3.53
N HIS A 13 3.36 4.55 4.04
CA HIS A 13 2.90 5.11 5.31
C HIS A 13 2.22 6.46 5.12
N ASN A 14 1.14 6.65 5.88
CA ASN A 14 0.49 7.94 6.03
C ASN A 14 0.58 8.33 7.51
N PRO A 15 1.42 9.30 7.89
CA PRO A 15 1.59 9.63 9.30
C PRO A 15 0.33 10.19 9.96
N MET A 16 -0.65 10.64 9.19
CA MET A 16 -1.90 11.14 9.73
C MET A 16 -2.93 10.04 9.98
N CYS A 17 -2.65 8.81 9.57
CA CYS A 17 -3.56 7.68 9.73
C CYS A 17 -3.17 6.84 10.94
N SER A 18 -4.10 6.66 11.89
CA SER A 18 -3.80 5.88 13.12
C SER A 18 -3.43 4.43 12.81
N LYS A 19 -4.11 3.79 11.86
CA LYS A 19 -3.78 2.41 11.48
C LYS A 19 -2.38 2.33 10.90
N SER A 20 -1.98 3.32 10.13
CA SER A 20 -0.66 3.37 9.54
C SER A 20 0.41 3.52 10.64
N ARG A 21 0.16 4.39 11.61
CA ARG A 21 1.09 4.56 12.74
C ARG A 21 1.19 3.28 13.58
N GLN A 22 0.07 2.60 13.80
CA GLN A 22 0.07 1.35 14.55
C GLN A 22 0.85 0.24 13.83
N ALA A 23 0.69 0.14 12.52
CA ALA A 23 1.43 -0.84 11.73
C ALA A 23 2.92 -0.53 11.74
N LEU A 24 3.28 0.74 11.64
CA LEU A 24 4.69 1.15 11.72
C LEU A 24 5.30 0.74 13.05
N ALA A 25 4.56 0.92 14.15
CA ALA A 25 5.05 0.54 15.48
C ALA A 25 5.32 -0.97 15.54
N ILE A 26 4.47 -1.79 14.93
CA ILE A 26 4.67 -3.24 14.89
C ILE A 26 5.93 -3.57 14.09
N VAL A 27 6.11 -2.93 12.93
CA VAL A 27 7.31 -3.14 12.11
C VAL A 27 8.56 -2.79 12.90
N GLU A 28 8.55 -1.63 13.58
CA GLU A 28 9.71 -1.16 14.35
C GLU A 28 10.10 -2.11 15.47
N LYS A 29 9.12 -2.81 16.07
CA LYS A 29 9.40 -3.79 17.12
C LYS A 29 10.05 -5.05 16.58
N ASN A 30 9.84 -5.37 15.32
CA ASN A 30 10.24 -6.65 14.76
C ASN A 30 11.47 -6.56 13.87
N THR A 31 11.83 -5.38 13.40
CA THR A 31 13.01 -5.22 12.54
C THR A 31 13.49 -3.79 12.56
N SER A 32 14.80 -3.60 12.33
CA SER A 32 15.36 -2.29 12.06
C SER A 32 15.61 -2.10 10.56
N GLU A 33 15.37 -3.12 9.76
CA GLU A 33 15.69 -3.13 8.33
C GLU A 33 14.44 -2.81 7.53
N PHE A 34 14.00 -1.55 7.55
CA PHE A 34 12.83 -1.14 6.78
C PHE A 34 12.99 0.29 6.28
N GLU A 35 12.23 0.61 5.27
CA GLU A 35 12.19 1.92 4.65
C GLU A 35 10.76 2.45 4.72
N ILE A 36 10.60 3.72 5.10
CA ILE A 36 9.30 4.37 5.12
C ILE A 36 9.12 5.14 3.82
N VAL A 37 8.01 4.88 3.12
CA VAL A 37 7.67 5.61 1.90
C VAL A 37 6.39 6.40 2.19
N GLU A 38 6.51 7.71 2.26
CA GLU A 38 5.33 8.57 2.43
C GLU A 38 4.71 8.80 1.06
N TYR A 39 3.82 7.88 0.69
CA TYR A 39 3.27 7.83 -0.66
C TYR A 39 2.39 9.03 -1.04
N LEU A 40 1.94 9.80 -0.05
CA LEU A 40 1.21 11.03 -0.35
C LEU A 40 2.12 12.13 -0.86
N LYS A 41 3.39 12.12 -0.45
CA LYS A 41 4.40 13.07 -0.92
C LYS A 41 5.15 12.55 -2.14
N ASN A 42 5.35 11.24 -2.18
CA ASN A 42 6.06 10.56 -3.26
C ASN A 42 5.14 9.48 -3.84
N PRO A 43 4.19 9.89 -4.68
CA PRO A 43 3.16 8.96 -5.16
C PRO A 43 3.74 7.76 -5.89
N LEU A 44 3.05 6.64 -5.75
CA LEU A 44 3.38 5.44 -6.49
C LEU A 44 3.06 5.63 -7.97
N THR A 45 3.93 5.12 -8.82
CA THR A 45 3.68 5.12 -10.26
C THR A 45 2.72 3.98 -10.60
N VAL A 46 2.16 4.05 -11.81
CA VAL A 46 1.32 2.95 -12.34
C VAL A 46 2.08 1.64 -12.28
N LYS A 47 3.36 1.65 -12.66
CA LYS A 47 4.20 0.45 -12.66
C LYS A 47 4.35 -0.13 -11.26
N GLU A 48 4.58 0.73 -10.27
CA GLU A 48 4.74 0.30 -8.88
C GLU A 48 3.45 -0.31 -8.33
N ILE A 49 2.30 0.27 -8.66
CA ILE A 49 1.01 -0.28 -8.25
C ILE A 49 0.78 -1.65 -8.88
N LYS A 50 1.14 -1.80 -10.16
CA LYS A 50 1.00 -3.07 -10.85
C LYS A 50 1.86 -4.17 -10.23
N VAL A 51 3.00 -3.81 -9.66
CA VAL A 51 3.85 -4.77 -8.96
C VAL A 51 3.25 -5.14 -7.60
N LEU A 52 2.69 -4.17 -6.90
CA LEU A 52 2.11 -4.40 -5.58
C LEU A 52 0.89 -5.32 -5.59
N LEU A 53 0.04 -5.19 -6.60
CA LEU A 53 -1.22 -5.95 -6.62
C LEU A 53 -1.03 -7.46 -6.54
N PRO A 54 -0.13 -8.08 -7.34
CA PRO A 54 0.10 -9.52 -7.19
C PRO A 54 0.69 -9.88 -5.83
N GLN A 55 1.55 -9.02 -5.27
CA GLN A 55 2.13 -9.26 -3.95
C GLN A 55 1.07 -9.24 -2.85
N LEU A 56 0.07 -8.37 -3.00
CA LEU A 56 -1.06 -8.29 -2.08
C LEU A 56 -2.09 -9.38 -2.36
N ASN A 57 -2.03 -9.97 -3.55
CA ASN A 57 -2.98 -10.99 -4.01
C ASN A 57 -4.42 -10.45 -4.01
N ILE A 58 -4.60 -9.23 -4.49
CA ILE A 58 -5.92 -8.59 -4.59
C ILE A 58 -6.05 -7.91 -5.95
N LYS A 59 -7.27 -7.53 -6.27
CA LYS A 59 -7.58 -6.79 -7.50
C LYS A 59 -7.47 -5.28 -7.23
N ALA A 60 -7.31 -4.52 -8.30
CA ALA A 60 -7.27 -3.06 -8.21
C ALA A 60 -8.51 -2.51 -7.50
N SER A 61 -9.68 -3.09 -7.77
CA SER A 61 -10.93 -2.66 -7.14
C SER A 61 -10.94 -2.87 -5.63
N GLU A 62 -10.11 -3.77 -5.13
CA GLU A 62 -10.00 -4.03 -3.69
C GLU A 62 -8.99 -3.11 -3.01
N LEU A 63 -8.07 -2.55 -3.77
CA LEU A 63 -7.07 -1.65 -3.22
C LEU A 63 -7.56 -0.20 -3.13
N VAL A 64 -8.48 0.18 -4.01
CA VAL A 64 -8.94 1.57 -4.09
C VAL A 64 -9.94 1.88 -2.97
N ARG A 65 -9.80 3.08 -2.39
CA ARG A 65 -10.67 3.53 -1.31
C ARG A 65 -11.90 4.22 -1.88
N THR A 66 -12.97 3.47 -2.03
CA THR A 66 -14.22 3.98 -2.61
C THR A 66 -15.01 4.89 -1.68
N GLN A 67 -14.59 4.98 -0.41
CA GLN A 67 -15.24 5.85 0.56
C GLN A 67 -14.76 7.30 0.49
N GLU A 68 -13.65 7.55 -0.21
CA GLU A 68 -13.11 8.90 -0.33
C GLU A 68 -13.98 9.77 -1.22
N ALA A 69 -14.06 11.07 -0.88
CA ALA A 69 -14.88 12.01 -1.63
C ALA A 69 -14.50 12.07 -3.12
N ILE A 70 -13.21 12.03 -3.41
CA ILE A 70 -12.74 12.06 -4.80
C ILE A 70 -13.36 10.93 -5.61
N TRP A 71 -13.42 9.74 -5.03
CA TRP A 71 -14.02 8.59 -5.71
C TRP A 71 -15.51 8.78 -5.90
N LYS A 72 -16.20 9.16 -4.84
CA LYS A 72 -17.67 9.31 -4.88
C LYS A 72 -18.11 10.37 -5.88
N GLU A 73 -17.35 11.44 -5.98
CA GLU A 73 -17.71 12.57 -6.85
C GLU A 73 -17.41 12.30 -8.31
N ASN A 74 -16.38 11.51 -8.60
CA ASN A 74 -15.88 11.39 -9.97
C ASN A 74 -16.03 10.01 -10.59
N TYR A 75 -16.09 8.95 -9.77
CA TYR A 75 -15.99 7.58 -10.29
C TYR A 75 -17.10 6.65 -9.85
N LYS A 76 -17.87 7.01 -8.84
CA LYS A 76 -18.92 6.15 -8.31
C LYS A 76 -19.93 5.79 -9.41
N GLY A 77 -20.23 4.50 -9.51
CA GLY A 77 -21.20 4.01 -10.49
C GLY A 77 -20.66 3.79 -11.89
N LYS A 78 -19.37 4.11 -12.11
CA LYS A 78 -18.75 3.88 -13.41
C LYS A 78 -18.20 2.47 -13.48
N ILE A 79 -18.27 1.88 -14.67
CA ILE A 79 -17.66 0.58 -14.92
C ILE A 79 -16.24 0.83 -15.41
N LEU A 80 -15.27 0.43 -14.59
CA LEU A 80 -13.86 0.73 -14.84
C LEU A 80 -13.05 -0.55 -14.95
N THR A 81 -12.08 -0.57 -15.86
CA THR A 81 -11.12 -1.66 -15.97
C THR A 81 -10.08 -1.54 -14.86
N ASP A 82 -9.35 -2.62 -14.60
CA ASP A 82 -8.26 -2.60 -13.62
C ASP A 82 -7.22 -1.53 -13.98
N ASN A 83 -6.87 -1.41 -15.25
CA ASN A 83 -5.90 -0.39 -15.68
C ASN A 83 -6.40 1.01 -15.40
N GLU A 84 -7.69 1.26 -15.60
CA GLU A 84 -8.27 2.57 -15.32
C GLU A 84 -8.19 2.87 -13.82
N ILE A 85 -8.52 1.90 -12.97
CA ILE A 85 -8.47 2.08 -11.52
C ILE A 85 -7.03 2.33 -11.08
N ILE A 86 -6.06 1.60 -11.63
CA ILE A 86 -4.65 1.79 -11.31
C ILE A 86 -4.20 3.21 -11.68
N ASN A 87 -4.59 3.69 -12.85
CA ASN A 87 -4.24 5.05 -13.27
C ASN A 87 -4.86 6.10 -12.34
N ILE A 88 -6.09 5.86 -11.90
CA ILE A 88 -6.78 6.75 -10.97
C ILE A 88 -6.02 6.80 -9.64
N MET A 89 -5.61 5.65 -9.12
CA MET A 89 -4.84 5.60 -7.86
C MET A 89 -3.48 6.29 -7.99
N ALA A 90 -2.82 6.14 -9.13
CA ALA A 90 -1.52 6.78 -9.34
C ALA A 90 -1.66 8.31 -9.33
N LYS A 91 -2.76 8.83 -9.85
CA LYS A 91 -3.01 10.27 -9.86
C LYS A 91 -3.57 10.79 -8.54
N ASN A 92 -4.17 9.91 -7.74
CA ASN A 92 -4.83 10.29 -6.50
C ASN A 92 -4.38 9.37 -5.36
N PRO A 93 -3.20 9.59 -4.80
CA PRO A 93 -2.64 8.69 -3.77
C PRO A 93 -3.57 8.46 -2.58
N LYS A 94 -4.43 9.42 -2.26
CA LYS A 94 -5.40 9.24 -1.17
C LYS A 94 -6.35 8.07 -1.39
N LEU A 95 -6.48 7.63 -2.63
CA LEU A 95 -7.39 6.53 -2.97
C LEU A 95 -6.78 5.16 -2.75
N ILE A 96 -5.52 5.08 -2.36
CA ILE A 96 -4.87 3.80 -2.10
C ILE A 96 -5.07 3.42 -0.63
N GLU A 97 -5.49 2.17 -0.38
CA GLU A 97 -5.58 1.67 1.00
C GLU A 97 -4.23 1.74 1.70
N ARG A 98 -4.25 1.98 2.99
CA ARG A 98 -3.03 2.15 3.80
C ARG A 98 -3.25 1.59 5.20
N PRO A 99 -2.15 1.19 5.84
CA PRO A 99 -0.80 1.12 5.31
C PRO A 99 -0.59 -0.15 4.50
N ILE A 100 0.41 -0.12 3.62
CA ILE A 100 0.84 -1.31 2.89
C ILE A 100 2.26 -1.61 3.34
N VAL A 101 2.55 -2.86 3.68
CA VAL A 101 3.89 -3.30 4.04
C VAL A 101 4.31 -4.37 3.08
N GLU A 102 5.47 -4.19 2.47
CA GLU A 102 6.02 -5.10 1.46
C GLU A 102 7.33 -5.70 1.95
N HIS A 103 7.49 -7.02 1.77
CA HIS A 103 8.73 -7.70 2.13
C HIS A 103 8.84 -9.00 1.33
N ASN A 104 9.97 -9.22 0.69
CA ASN A 104 10.28 -10.47 -0.02
C ASN A 104 9.17 -10.89 -1.01
N ASN A 105 8.76 -9.96 -1.84
CA ASN A 105 7.75 -10.19 -2.88
C ASN A 105 6.35 -10.49 -2.34
N LYS A 106 6.13 -10.23 -1.07
CA LYS A 106 4.81 -10.30 -0.45
C LYS A 106 4.46 -8.94 0.10
N ALA A 107 3.18 -8.64 0.13
CA ALA A 107 2.71 -7.41 0.74
C ALA A 107 1.39 -7.67 1.45
N VAL A 108 1.12 -6.86 2.47
CA VAL A 108 -0.15 -6.91 3.19
C VAL A 108 -0.66 -5.50 3.45
N ILE A 109 -1.97 -5.37 3.54
CA ILE A 109 -2.59 -4.14 4.02
C ILE A 109 -2.72 -4.28 5.53
N GLY A 110 -2.17 -3.32 6.27
CA GLY A 110 -2.17 -3.35 7.73
C GLY A 110 -3.49 -2.88 8.34
N ARG A 111 -4.56 -3.50 7.97
CA ARG A 111 -5.90 -3.25 8.49
C ARG A 111 -6.60 -4.56 8.76
N PRO A 112 -6.63 -5.02 10.00
CA PRO A 112 -6.04 -4.38 11.20
C PRO A 112 -4.50 -4.39 11.16
N PRO A 113 -3.86 -3.54 11.96
CA PRO A 113 -2.40 -3.42 11.92
C PRO A 113 -1.66 -4.73 12.15
N GLU A 114 -2.24 -5.63 12.93
CA GLU A 114 -1.64 -6.93 13.23
C GLU A 114 -1.40 -7.78 11.98
N ASN A 115 -2.06 -7.47 10.87
CA ASN A 115 -1.85 -8.21 9.62
C ASN A 115 -0.39 -8.19 9.18
N VAL A 116 0.38 -7.15 9.55
CA VAL A 116 1.78 -7.06 9.15
C VAL A 116 2.64 -8.14 9.79
N LEU A 117 2.17 -8.76 10.88
CA LEU A 117 2.93 -9.82 11.54
C LEU A 117 3.17 -11.03 10.65
N SER A 118 2.28 -11.26 9.68
CA SER A 118 2.45 -12.39 8.76
C SER A 118 3.72 -12.29 7.93
N LEU A 119 4.29 -11.09 7.79
CA LEU A 119 5.52 -10.91 7.04
C LEU A 119 6.77 -11.33 7.82
N PHE A 120 6.64 -11.57 9.12
CA PHE A 120 7.76 -11.95 9.99
C PHE A 120 7.77 -13.43 10.32
N THR A 121 6.86 -14.20 9.77
CA THR A 121 6.80 -15.65 10.05
C THR A 121 7.35 -16.50 8.91
#